data_4be25b43fc099f413b283dfb806af822
#
_entry.id   4be25b43fc099f413b283dfb806af822
#
_cell.length_a   1.000
_cell.length_b   1.000
_cell.length_c   1.000
_cell.angle_alpha   90.00
_cell.angle_beta   90.00
_cell.angle_gamma   90.00
#
_symmetry.space_group_name_H-M   'P 1'
#
loop_
_entity.id
_entity.type
_entity.pdbx_description
1 polymer ?
#
loop_
_entity_poly.entity_id
_entity_poly.type
_entity_poly.pdbx_seq_one_letter_code
_entity_poly.pdbx_strand_id
1 'polypeptide(L)'
;DYANESLCKHFQTNSLKGFGVDNLKNGLISSGAILYYLAETQHNKLKHITSIERILEEDYVWMDNFTIRNLELYYSLNNNAVTLVQVIDKTLSPMGGRLLKRWISLPLKSVEKIKRRHEVVRYFYDNEQSLLNFESYIKGIGDLERLISKVATGKVNPREIVQLKNS
;
A
#
# COMPACT_ATOMS: atom_id res chain seq x y z
N ASP A 1 -20.96 19.36 -1.04
CA ASP A 1 -19.99 19.35 -0.56
C ASP A 1 -19.56 18.89 0.84
N TYR A 2 -20.42 18.15 1.54
CA TYR A 2 -20.12 17.55 2.85
C TYR A 2 -18.81 16.73 2.87
N ALA A 3 -18.53 15.94 1.82
CA ALA A 3 -17.32 15.15 1.73
C ALA A 3 -16.05 16.03 1.69
N ASN A 4 -16.07 17.11 0.92
CA ASN A 4 -14.97 18.06 0.83
C ASN A 4 -14.75 18.78 2.17
N GLU A 5 -15.80 19.25 2.82
CA GLU A 5 -15.72 19.90 4.14
C GLU A 5 -15.16 18.94 5.19
N SER A 6 -15.63 17.69 5.20
CA SER A 6 -15.16 16.65 6.12
C SER A 6 -13.67 16.35 5.94
N LEU A 7 -13.21 16.22 4.68
CA LEU A 7 -11.78 16.01 4.35
C LEU A 7 -10.94 17.22 4.74
N CYS A 8 -11.39 18.46 4.41
CA CYS A 8 -10.69 19.67 4.81
C CYS A 8 -10.56 19.79 6.32
N LYS A 9 -11.62 19.49 7.06
CA LYS A 9 -11.59 19.47 8.54
C LYS A 9 -10.62 18.43 9.08
N HIS A 10 -10.61 17.23 8.50
CA HIS A 10 -9.71 16.15 8.92
C HIS A 10 -8.24 16.50 8.69
N PHE A 11 -7.90 16.99 7.50
CA PHE A 11 -6.53 17.38 7.15
C PHE A 11 -6.13 18.78 7.66
N GLN A 12 -7.01 19.47 8.38
CA GLN A 12 -6.80 20.80 8.92
C GLN A 12 -6.36 21.82 7.85
N THR A 13 -7.02 21.78 6.70
CA THR A 13 -6.75 22.65 5.56
C THR A 13 -8.01 23.38 5.10
N ASN A 14 -7.84 24.57 4.49
CA ASN A 14 -8.94 25.31 3.90
C ASN A 14 -9.31 24.81 2.48
N SER A 15 -8.44 24.03 1.85
CA SER A 15 -8.64 23.55 0.49
C SER A 15 -7.82 22.30 0.23
N LEU A 16 -8.37 21.39 -0.59
CA LEU A 16 -7.69 20.16 -1.02
C LEU A 16 -6.78 20.36 -2.24
N LYS A 17 -6.66 21.60 -2.74
CA LYS A 17 -5.77 21.95 -3.86
C LYS A 17 -4.32 21.56 -3.61
N GLY A 18 -3.83 21.74 -2.39
CA GLY A 18 -2.47 21.35 -2.01
C GLY A 18 -2.17 19.87 -2.14
N PHE A 19 -3.19 19.01 -2.14
CA PHE A 19 -3.09 17.57 -2.38
C PHE A 19 -3.26 17.19 -3.86
N GLY A 20 -3.59 18.14 -4.75
CA GLY A 20 -3.80 17.90 -6.18
C GLY A 20 -5.04 17.05 -6.51
N VAL A 21 -6.03 17.01 -5.62
CA VAL A 21 -7.22 16.15 -5.75
C VAL A 21 -8.53 16.91 -5.86
N ASP A 22 -8.52 18.24 -5.84
CA ASP A 22 -9.70 19.12 -5.83
C ASP A 22 -10.64 18.92 -7.02
N ASN A 23 -10.11 18.53 -8.17
CA ASN A 23 -10.89 18.26 -9.39
C ASN A 23 -11.50 16.85 -9.45
N LEU A 24 -11.20 15.98 -8.49
CA LEU A 24 -11.63 14.58 -8.46
C LEU A 24 -12.95 14.40 -7.70
N LYS A 25 -14.05 14.96 -8.20
CA LYS A 25 -15.35 14.97 -7.51
C LYS A 25 -15.76 13.59 -6.94
N ASN A 26 -15.73 12.53 -7.75
CA ASN A 26 -16.10 11.18 -7.30
C ASN A 26 -15.07 10.60 -6.31
N GLY A 27 -13.77 10.88 -6.51
CA GLY A 27 -12.71 10.51 -5.59
C GLY A 27 -12.89 11.15 -4.22
N LEU A 28 -13.22 12.44 -4.18
CA LEU A 28 -13.47 13.14 -2.93
C LEU A 28 -14.71 12.62 -2.20
N ILE A 29 -15.79 12.32 -2.93
CA ILE A 29 -17.00 11.72 -2.34
C ILE A 29 -16.67 10.36 -1.73
N SER A 30 -15.98 9.50 -2.45
CA SER A 30 -15.57 8.18 -1.96
C SER A 30 -14.62 8.27 -0.77
N SER A 31 -13.64 9.17 -0.82
CA SER A 31 -12.70 9.39 0.29
C SER A 31 -13.39 9.93 1.53
N GLY A 32 -14.33 10.86 1.38
CA GLY A 32 -15.14 11.39 2.48
C GLY A 32 -16.02 10.30 3.11
N ALA A 33 -16.62 9.43 2.30
CA ALA A 33 -17.40 8.30 2.79
C ALA A 33 -16.54 7.28 3.58
N ILE A 34 -15.33 6.99 3.09
CA ILE A 34 -14.37 6.13 3.79
C ILE A 34 -13.96 6.76 5.12
N LEU A 35 -13.64 8.06 5.11
CA LEU A 35 -13.25 8.77 6.33
C LEU A 35 -14.38 8.78 7.37
N TYR A 36 -15.60 9.01 6.93
CA TYR A 36 -16.80 8.95 7.77
C TYR A 36 -16.97 7.54 8.39
N TYR A 37 -16.92 6.50 7.56
CA TYR A 37 -17.02 5.12 8.03
C TYR A 37 -15.92 4.78 9.05
N LEU A 38 -14.69 5.20 8.78
CA LEU A 38 -13.58 4.97 9.71
C LEU A 38 -13.77 5.74 11.03
N ALA A 39 -14.32 6.96 10.99
CA ALA A 39 -14.61 7.73 12.20
C ALA A 39 -15.66 7.03 13.07
N GLU A 40 -16.72 6.52 12.47
CA GLU A 40 -17.77 5.77 13.17
C GLU A 40 -17.24 4.47 13.80
N THR A 41 -16.37 3.74 13.09
CA THR A 41 -15.88 2.43 13.53
C THR A 41 -14.63 2.51 14.42
N GLN A 42 -13.80 3.55 14.29
CA GLN A 42 -12.52 3.71 15.00
C GLN A 42 -12.54 4.76 16.11
N HIS A 43 -13.73 5.23 16.51
CA HIS A 43 -13.91 6.20 17.60
C HIS A 43 -13.05 7.47 17.43
N ASN A 44 -13.02 8.03 16.24
CA ASN A 44 -12.34 9.31 15.91
C ASN A 44 -10.79 9.31 16.07
N LYS A 45 -10.14 8.16 16.19
CA LYS A 45 -8.67 8.07 16.28
C LYS A 45 -8.01 7.98 14.90
N LEU A 46 -8.31 8.95 14.02
CA LEU A 46 -7.84 8.95 12.62
C LEU A 46 -6.68 9.91 12.34
N LYS A 47 -6.08 10.52 13.35
CA LYS A 47 -5.00 11.50 13.22
C LYS A 47 -3.75 11.00 12.47
N HIS A 48 -3.59 9.67 12.38
CA HIS A 48 -2.50 9.04 11.63
C HIS A 48 -2.70 9.07 10.12
N ILE A 49 -3.93 9.33 9.63
CA ILE A 49 -4.20 9.54 8.21
C ILE A 49 -3.92 11.01 7.91
N THR A 50 -2.76 11.30 7.34
CA THR A 50 -2.23 12.66 7.19
C THR A 50 -2.26 13.18 5.76
N SER A 51 -2.51 12.32 4.77
CA SER A 51 -2.50 12.71 3.36
C SER A 51 -3.55 11.96 2.54
N ILE A 52 -3.90 12.55 1.42
CA ILE A 52 -4.67 11.96 0.34
C ILE A 52 -3.91 12.19 -0.97
N GLU A 53 -3.74 11.15 -1.76
CA GLU A 53 -2.98 11.21 -2.99
C GLU A 53 -3.75 10.60 -4.16
N ARG A 54 -3.56 11.17 -5.33
CA ARG A 54 -4.06 10.60 -6.57
C ARG A 54 -3.05 9.61 -7.14
N ILE A 55 -3.51 8.42 -7.49
CA ILE A 55 -2.76 7.50 -8.34
C ILE A 55 -2.90 7.97 -9.79
N LEU A 56 -1.82 8.42 -10.40
CA LEU A 56 -1.82 8.89 -11.78
C LEU A 56 -1.84 7.68 -12.73
N GLU A 57 -2.88 7.56 -13.53
CA GLU A 57 -3.02 6.50 -14.54
C GLU A 57 -1.91 6.55 -15.60
N GLU A 58 -1.34 7.73 -15.82
CA GLU A 58 -0.25 7.95 -16.78
C GLU A 58 1.03 7.20 -16.41
N ASP A 59 1.27 6.99 -15.11
CA ASP A 59 2.45 6.30 -14.61
C ASP A 59 2.37 4.77 -14.71
N TYR A 60 1.16 4.22 -14.85
CA TYR A 60 0.91 2.77 -14.74
C TYR A 60 0.14 2.21 -15.93
N VAL A 61 0.36 0.94 -16.21
CA VAL A 61 -0.53 0.17 -17.09
C VAL A 61 -1.80 -0.14 -16.30
N TRP A 62 -2.89 0.53 -16.68
CA TRP A 62 -4.18 0.31 -16.03
C TRP A 62 -4.77 -1.02 -16.46
N MET A 63 -5.14 -1.84 -15.49
CA MET A 63 -5.87 -3.08 -15.69
C MET A 63 -7.18 -3.03 -14.93
N ASP A 64 -8.29 -3.32 -15.60
CA ASP A 64 -9.57 -3.45 -14.93
C ASP A 64 -9.69 -4.79 -14.17
N ASN A 65 -10.74 -4.91 -13.36
CA ASN A 65 -10.97 -6.11 -12.57
C ASN A 65 -11.19 -7.37 -13.44
N PHE A 66 -11.75 -7.19 -14.65
CA PHE A 66 -11.95 -8.28 -15.60
C PHE A 66 -10.61 -8.82 -16.11
N THR A 67 -9.72 -7.93 -16.50
CA THR A 67 -8.35 -8.27 -16.92
C THR A 67 -7.58 -8.96 -15.81
N ILE A 68 -7.59 -8.38 -14.58
CA ILE A 68 -6.91 -8.97 -13.42
C ILE A 68 -7.40 -10.39 -13.14
N ARG A 69 -8.72 -10.62 -13.26
CA ARG A 69 -9.34 -11.92 -13.04
C ARG A 69 -9.01 -12.93 -14.14
N ASN A 70 -9.08 -12.52 -15.41
CA ASN A 70 -8.80 -13.41 -16.54
C ASN A 70 -7.33 -13.79 -16.66
N LEU A 71 -6.42 -12.90 -16.25
CA LEU A 71 -4.99 -13.21 -16.13
C LEU A 71 -4.64 -14.02 -14.89
N GLU A 72 -5.63 -14.35 -14.06
CA GLU A 72 -5.47 -15.11 -12.82
C GLU A 72 -4.34 -14.57 -11.92
N LEU A 73 -4.25 -13.25 -11.82
CA LEU A 73 -3.17 -12.60 -11.06
C LEU A 73 -3.25 -12.93 -9.57
N TYR A 74 -4.46 -12.86 -8.99
CA TYR A 74 -4.71 -13.06 -7.54
C TYR A 74 -5.72 -14.16 -7.25
N TYR A 75 -6.65 -14.39 -8.18
CA TYR A 75 -7.76 -15.33 -8.02
C TYR A 75 -7.85 -16.20 -9.27
N SER A 76 -8.11 -17.46 -9.09
CA SER A 76 -8.51 -18.37 -10.17
C SER A 76 -9.96 -18.76 -10.00
N LEU A 77 -10.64 -18.97 -11.11
CA LEU A 77 -11.97 -19.59 -11.15
C LEU A 77 -11.92 -21.10 -10.93
N ASN A 78 -10.74 -21.68 -11.12
CA ASN A 78 -10.47 -23.09 -10.93
C ASN A 78 -9.88 -23.33 -9.54
N ASN A 79 -10.54 -24.10 -8.70
CA ASN A 79 -10.08 -24.37 -7.33
C ASN A 79 -8.68 -25.03 -7.24
N ASN A 80 -8.23 -25.66 -8.33
CA ASN A 80 -6.93 -26.33 -8.41
C ASN A 80 -5.87 -25.53 -9.18
N ALA A 81 -6.19 -24.34 -9.67
CA ALA A 81 -5.23 -23.50 -10.40
C ALA A 81 -4.40 -22.64 -9.46
N VAL A 82 -3.16 -22.42 -9.87
CA VAL A 82 -2.19 -21.59 -9.12
C VAL A 82 -2.12 -20.21 -9.76
N THR A 83 -2.32 -19.17 -8.98
CA THR A 83 -2.29 -17.78 -9.47
C THR A 83 -0.86 -17.27 -9.64
N LEU A 84 -0.68 -16.22 -10.46
CA LEU A 84 0.63 -15.60 -10.65
C LEU A 84 1.28 -15.22 -9.30
N VAL A 85 0.52 -14.57 -8.42
CA VAL A 85 1.03 -14.16 -7.09
C VAL A 85 1.49 -15.37 -6.28
N GLN A 86 0.77 -16.47 -6.27
CA GLN A 86 1.17 -17.67 -5.52
C GLN A 86 2.51 -18.25 -6.01
N VAL A 87 2.81 -18.12 -7.30
CA VAL A 87 4.08 -18.60 -7.87
C VAL A 87 5.24 -17.69 -7.50
N ILE A 88 5.06 -16.38 -7.67
CA ILE A 88 6.16 -15.41 -7.58
C ILE A 88 6.34 -14.79 -6.20
N ASP A 89 5.35 -14.88 -5.29
CA ASP A 89 5.47 -14.29 -3.95
C ASP A 89 6.44 -15.11 -3.09
N LYS A 90 7.66 -14.61 -3.02
CA LYS A 90 8.73 -15.09 -2.12
C LYS A 90 9.10 -14.00 -1.11
N THR A 91 8.21 -13.05 -0.87
CA THR A 91 8.48 -11.96 0.05
C THR A 91 8.62 -12.45 1.49
N LEU A 92 9.53 -11.82 2.23
CA LEU A 92 9.88 -12.21 3.60
C LEU A 92 9.11 -11.42 4.65
N SER A 93 8.43 -10.34 4.24
CA SER A 93 7.69 -9.48 5.14
C SER A 93 6.27 -9.21 4.63
N PRO A 94 5.28 -8.99 5.52
CA PRO A 94 3.91 -8.65 5.11
C PRO A 94 3.85 -7.36 4.27
N MET A 95 4.70 -6.38 4.56
CA MET A 95 4.80 -5.14 3.78
C MET A 95 5.31 -5.43 2.37
N GLY A 96 6.31 -6.30 2.23
CA GLY A 96 6.82 -6.74 0.93
C GLY A 96 5.73 -7.44 0.10
N GLY A 97 4.96 -8.34 0.71
CA GLY A 97 3.85 -9.00 0.03
C GLY A 97 2.78 -8.03 -0.47
N ARG A 98 2.43 -7.00 0.32
CA ARG A 98 1.51 -5.94 -0.13
C ARG A 98 2.10 -5.11 -1.27
N LEU A 99 3.39 -4.78 -1.18
CA LEU A 99 4.08 -4.03 -2.24
C LEU A 99 4.15 -4.83 -3.55
N LEU A 100 4.48 -6.12 -3.48
CA LEU A 100 4.50 -7.01 -4.65
C LEU A 100 3.13 -7.05 -5.32
N LYS A 101 2.05 -7.25 -4.57
CA LYS A 101 0.69 -7.24 -5.09
C LYS A 101 0.37 -5.90 -5.77
N ARG A 102 0.71 -4.78 -5.13
CA ARG A 102 0.53 -3.46 -5.73
C ARG A 102 1.30 -3.31 -7.04
N TRP A 103 2.52 -3.81 -7.13
CA TRP A 103 3.33 -3.73 -8.34
C TRP A 103 2.76 -4.56 -9.49
N ILE A 104 2.17 -5.70 -9.17
CA ILE A 104 1.48 -6.56 -10.16
C ILE A 104 0.20 -5.89 -10.66
N SER A 105 -0.60 -5.28 -9.76
CA SER A 105 -1.84 -4.58 -10.16
C SER A 105 -1.59 -3.30 -10.94
N LEU A 106 -0.45 -2.63 -10.69
CA LEU A 106 -0.10 -1.33 -11.23
C LEU A 106 1.32 -1.39 -11.84
N PRO A 107 1.49 -2.09 -12.98
CA PRO A 107 2.78 -2.15 -13.65
C PRO A 107 3.18 -0.76 -14.17
N LEU A 108 4.46 -0.43 -14.03
CA LEU A 108 5.00 0.84 -14.49
C LEU A 108 5.00 0.95 -16.03
N LYS A 109 4.71 2.14 -16.56
CA LYS A 109 4.90 2.50 -17.98
C LYS A 109 6.29 3.10 -18.24
N SER A 110 6.83 3.85 -17.29
CA SER A 110 8.09 4.55 -17.45
C SER A 110 9.27 3.58 -17.50
N VAL A 111 9.94 3.53 -18.64
CA VAL A 111 11.16 2.72 -18.86
C VAL A 111 12.25 3.08 -17.85
N GLU A 112 12.39 4.36 -17.52
CA GLU A 112 13.38 4.82 -16.54
C GLU A 112 13.09 4.23 -15.15
N LYS A 113 11.82 4.33 -14.68
CA LYS A 113 11.42 3.77 -13.39
C LYS A 113 11.58 2.24 -13.36
N ILE A 114 11.32 1.55 -14.48
CA ILE A 114 11.53 0.11 -14.63
C ILE A 114 13.02 -0.23 -14.54
N LYS A 115 13.87 0.49 -15.26
CA LYS A 115 15.34 0.29 -15.25
C LYS A 115 15.91 0.44 -13.84
N ARG A 116 15.48 1.47 -13.09
CA ARG A 116 15.90 1.65 -11.69
C ARG A 116 15.56 0.44 -10.82
N ARG A 117 14.37 -0.17 -10.99
CA ARG A 117 14.03 -1.42 -10.28
C ARG A 117 14.93 -2.58 -10.71
N HIS A 118 15.22 -2.70 -11.99
CA HIS A 118 16.11 -3.74 -12.51
C HIS A 118 17.54 -3.57 -12.00
N GLU A 119 18.04 -2.33 -11.85
CA GLU A 119 19.37 -2.06 -11.29
C GLU A 119 19.48 -2.57 -9.83
N VAL A 120 18.45 -2.37 -9.02
CA VAL A 120 18.42 -2.90 -7.64
C VAL A 120 18.42 -4.43 -7.64
N VAL A 121 17.60 -5.06 -8.50
CA VAL A 121 17.58 -6.53 -8.64
C VAL A 121 18.94 -7.04 -9.09
N ARG A 122 19.56 -6.40 -10.09
CA ARG A 122 20.89 -6.75 -10.60
C ARG A 122 21.95 -6.66 -9.51
N TYR A 123 21.91 -5.57 -8.72
CA TYR A 123 22.85 -5.42 -7.62
C TYR A 123 22.82 -6.62 -6.66
N PHE A 124 21.65 -7.07 -6.23
CA PHE A 124 21.51 -8.21 -5.35
C PHE A 124 21.82 -9.55 -6.04
N TYR A 125 21.54 -9.66 -7.33
CA TYR A 125 21.89 -10.83 -8.11
C TYR A 125 23.43 -10.99 -8.24
N ASP A 126 24.13 -9.88 -8.46
CA ASP A 126 25.59 -9.87 -8.60
C ASP A 126 26.30 -9.93 -7.22
N ASN A 127 25.59 -9.69 -6.12
CA ASN A 127 26.15 -9.63 -4.75
C ASN A 127 25.34 -10.51 -3.77
N GLU A 128 25.51 -11.83 -3.91
CA GLU A 128 24.78 -12.83 -3.11
C GLU A 128 24.95 -12.63 -1.58
N GLN A 129 26.15 -12.30 -1.12
CA GLN A 129 26.40 -12.06 0.31
C GLN A 129 25.58 -10.88 0.84
N SER A 130 25.43 -9.82 0.04
CA SER A 130 24.58 -8.67 0.39
C SER A 130 23.11 -9.08 0.45
N LEU A 131 22.67 -9.93 -0.47
CA LEU A 131 21.30 -10.47 -0.48
C LEU A 131 21.01 -11.26 0.81
N LEU A 132 21.91 -12.19 1.19
CA LEU A 132 21.76 -13.01 2.40
C LEU A 132 21.72 -12.15 3.67
N ASN A 133 22.57 -11.12 3.75
CA ASN A 133 22.55 -10.18 4.88
C ASN A 133 21.22 -9.43 4.95
N PHE A 134 20.74 -8.90 3.82
CA PHE A 134 19.45 -8.22 3.73
C PHE A 134 18.28 -9.13 4.10
N GLU A 135 18.29 -10.39 3.65
CA GLU A 135 17.26 -11.37 4.03
C GLU A 135 17.19 -11.55 5.54
N SER A 136 18.35 -11.66 6.20
CA SER A 136 18.41 -11.83 7.66
C SER A 136 17.78 -10.66 8.41
N TYR A 137 18.01 -9.42 7.96
CA TYR A 137 17.41 -8.23 8.54
C TYR A 137 15.90 -8.16 8.27
N ILE A 138 15.47 -8.39 7.03
CA ILE A 138 14.04 -8.31 6.66
C ILE A 138 13.22 -9.38 7.41
N LYS A 139 13.75 -10.57 7.62
CA LYS A 139 13.07 -11.64 8.40
C LYS A 139 12.80 -11.23 9.86
N GLY A 140 13.64 -10.36 10.41
CA GLY A 140 13.44 -9.79 11.75
C GLY A 140 12.39 -8.67 11.82
N ILE A 141 12.06 -8.07 10.70
CA ILE A 141 11.13 -6.94 10.64
C ILE A 141 9.68 -7.45 10.63
N GLY A 142 8.89 -7.02 11.61
CA GLY A 142 7.46 -7.28 11.68
C GLY A 142 6.64 -6.44 10.70
N ASP A 143 5.32 -6.50 10.83
CA ASP A 143 4.41 -5.65 10.07
C ASP A 143 4.36 -4.23 10.67
N LEU A 144 5.36 -3.40 10.35
CA LEU A 144 5.50 -2.05 10.89
C LEU A 144 4.29 -1.16 10.57
N GLU A 145 3.75 -1.23 9.36
CA GLU A 145 2.59 -0.43 8.96
C GLU A 145 1.39 -0.74 9.87
N ARG A 146 1.15 -2.01 10.12
CA ARG A 146 0.05 -2.45 11.00
C ARG A 146 0.30 -2.09 12.46
N LEU A 147 1.52 -2.26 12.94
CA LEU A 147 1.89 -1.95 14.33
C LEU A 147 1.78 -0.45 14.59
N ILE A 148 2.31 0.40 13.71
CA ILE A 148 2.21 1.86 13.84
C ILE A 148 0.75 2.32 13.81
N SER A 149 -0.08 1.75 12.93
CA SER A 149 -1.51 2.06 12.89
C SER A 149 -2.22 1.69 14.21
N LYS A 150 -1.86 0.55 14.83
CA LYS A 150 -2.38 0.15 16.15
C LYS A 150 -1.92 1.10 17.27
N VAL A 151 -0.66 1.55 17.22
CA VAL A 151 -0.15 2.57 18.15
C VAL A 151 -0.96 3.85 18.02
N ALA A 152 -1.13 4.36 16.81
CA ALA A 152 -1.87 5.58 16.54
C ALA A 152 -3.34 5.52 17.01
N THR A 153 -3.96 4.34 16.93
CA THR A 153 -5.34 4.13 17.41
C THR A 153 -5.44 3.74 18.89
N GLY A 154 -4.30 3.56 19.59
CA GLY A 154 -4.26 3.13 20.99
C GLY A 154 -4.75 1.69 21.20
N LYS A 155 -4.70 0.86 20.16
CA LYS A 155 -5.12 -0.57 20.22
C LYS A 155 -3.93 -1.53 20.26
N VAL A 156 -2.72 -1.03 20.48
CA VAL A 156 -1.49 -1.81 20.58
C VAL A 156 -1.39 -2.47 21.96
N ASN A 157 -0.95 -3.71 21.99
CA ASN A 157 -0.63 -4.38 23.25
C ASN A 157 0.89 -4.29 23.58
N PRO A 158 1.32 -4.53 24.83
CA PRO A 158 2.73 -4.41 25.21
C PRO A 158 3.68 -5.31 24.40
N ARG A 159 3.26 -6.52 24.01
CA ARG A 159 4.09 -7.43 23.20
C ARG A 159 4.32 -6.87 21.80
N GLU A 160 3.30 -6.23 21.21
CA GLU A 160 3.40 -5.58 19.92
C GLU A 160 4.33 -4.36 19.95
N ILE A 161 4.39 -3.62 21.07
CA ILE A 161 5.35 -2.53 21.28
C ILE A 161 6.78 -3.07 21.34
N VAL A 162 7.00 -4.17 22.03
CA VAL A 162 8.31 -4.84 22.08
C VAL A 162 8.71 -5.32 20.68
N GLN A 163 7.78 -5.89 19.92
CA GLN A 163 8.02 -6.28 18.54
C GLN A 163 8.41 -5.07 17.68
N LEU A 164 7.70 -3.94 17.80
CA LEU A 164 8.02 -2.70 17.08
C LEU A 164 9.42 -2.18 17.44
N LYS A 165 9.81 -2.26 18.71
CA LYS A 165 11.15 -1.88 19.18
C LYS A 165 12.25 -2.74 18.57
N ASN A 166 11.99 -4.02 18.36
CA ASN A 166 12.98 -5.00 17.89
C ASN A 166 13.05 -5.08 16.36
N SER A 167 12.14 -4.42 15.62
CA SER A 167 12.11 -4.30 14.16
C SER A 167 12.89 -3.07 13.69
#